data_d05d629834cfdcc13daae366b4de70b0
#
_entry.id   d05d629834cfdcc13daae366b4de70b0
#
_cell.length_a   1.000
_cell.length_b   1.000
_cell.length_c   1.000
_cell.angle_alpha   90.00
_cell.angle_beta   90.00
_cell.angle_gamma   90.00
#
_symmetry.space_group_name_H-M   'P 1'
#
loop_
_entity.id
_entity.type
_entity.pdbx_description
1 polymer ?
#
loop_
_entity_poly.entity_id
_entity_poly.type
_entity_poly.pdbx_seq_one_letter_code
_entity_poly.pdbx_strand_id
1 'polypeptide(L)'
;MKIKQYVGLTVMLAMIALGHGSVTLAVSKGDLPPAPVLPAGCEQLALPDGHRVAHRVYALGVQIYRWNGMAWSFVGPEANLYADEGFHGKIGTHYSGPTWETNSGSFVIADPSSAIPCTPDPYGVAWLRLTAANSRGPGILSGVTYIHRLNTSGGLRPTLPGVFVDEIKRVPYTTEYYFYKAEN
;
A
#
# COMPACT_ATOMS: atom_id res chain seq x y z
N MET A 1 -58.03 43.57 -48.62
CA MET A 1 -58.05 42.45 -47.67
C MET A 1 -56.76 41.65 -47.79
N LYS A 2 -55.75 41.80 -46.91
CA LYS A 2 -54.45 41.21 -47.06
C LYS A 2 -54.37 39.97 -46.12
N ILE A 3 -54.22 38.77 -46.74
CA ILE A 3 -54.07 37.51 -46.05
C ILE A 3 -52.62 37.36 -45.65
N LYS A 4 -52.30 37.26 -44.35
CA LYS A 4 -51.00 36.93 -43.84
C LYS A 4 -50.81 35.42 -43.78
N GLN A 5 -49.84 34.89 -44.53
CA GLN A 5 -49.39 33.51 -44.43
C GLN A 5 -48.47 33.37 -43.21
N TYR A 6 -48.80 32.46 -42.29
CA TYR A 6 -47.91 32.03 -41.21
C TYR A 6 -47.09 30.84 -41.72
N VAL A 7 -45.75 31.01 -41.77
CA VAL A 7 -44.82 29.94 -42.03
C VAL A 7 -44.56 29.24 -40.67
N GLY A 8 -45.03 28.00 -40.54
CA GLY A 8 -44.76 27.18 -39.40
C GLY A 8 -43.31 26.68 -39.41
N LEU A 9 -42.53 27.07 -38.41
CA LEU A 9 -41.18 26.57 -38.17
C LEU A 9 -41.25 25.30 -37.37
N THR A 10 -41.05 24.15 -38.01
CA THR A 10 -40.98 22.82 -37.35
C THR A 10 -39.59 22.70 -36.77
N VAL A 11 -39.49 22.78 -35.42
CA VAL A 11 -38.24 22.49 -34.69
C VAL A 11 -38.11 20.98 -34.57
N MET A 12 -37.16 20.41 -35.31
CA MET A 12 -36.75 19.01 -35.16
C MET A 12 -35.82 18.89 -33.95
N LEU A 13 -36.31 18.28 -32.88
CA LEU A 13 -35.49 17.99 -31.69
C LEU A 13 -34.64 16.76 -31.96
N ALA A 14 -33.37 16.95 -32.28
CA ALA A 14 -32.40 15.85 -32.36
C ALA A 14 -32.02 15.39 -30.96
N MET A 15 -32.48 14.22 -30.54
CA MET A 15 -31.98 13.55 -29.33
C MET A 15 -30.58 13.03 -29.60
N ILE A 16 -29.56 13.69 -29.03
CA ILE A 16 -28.21 13.17 -28.95
C ILE A 16 -28.17 12.17 -27.78
N ALA A 17 -28.15 10.88 -28.11
CA ALA A 17 -27.87 9.82 -27.14
C ALA A 17 -26.41 9.93 -26.73
N LEU A 18 -26.14 10.50 -25.54
CA LEU A 18 -24.84 10.46 -24.87
C LEU A 18 -24.59 9.01 -24.43
N GLY A 19 -23.87 8.25 -25.25
CA GLY A 19 -23.36 6.95 -24.90
C GLY A 19 -22.34 7.13 -23.73
N HIS A 20 -22.67 6.64 -22.54
CA HIS A 20 -21.74 6.53 -21.44
C HIS A 20 -20.74 5.40 -21.74
N GLY A 21 -19.73 5.71 -22.56
CA GLY A 21 -18.60 4.84 -22.75
C GLY A 21 -17.75 4.86 -21.46
N SER A 22 -17.74 3.77 -20.71
CA SER A 22 -16.77 3.58 -19.61
C SER A 22 -15.37 3.52 -20.22
N VAL A 23 -14.59 4.58 -20.06
CA VAL A 23 -13.17 4.59 -20.45
C VAL A 23 -12.43 3.77 -19.41
N THR A 24 -12.16 2.52 -19.69
CA THR A 24 -11.24 1.69 -18.91
C THR A 24 -9.82 2.08 -19.32
N LEU A 25 -9.14 2.88 -18.48
CA LEU A 25 -7.73 3.16 -18.66
C LEU A 25 -6.95 1.87 -18.36
N ALA A 26 -6.50 1.20 -19.41
CA ALA A 26 -5.55 0.10 -19.26
C ALA A 26 -4.19 0.69 -18.84
N VAL A 27 -3.72 0.32 -17.66
CA VAL A 27 -2.35 0.66 -17.22
C VAL A 27 -1.38 -0.09 -18.13
N SER A 28 -0.52 0.65 -18.83
CA SER A 28 0.49 0.07 -19.69
C SER A 28 1.54 -0.68 -18.85
N LYS A 29 2.11 -1.77 -19.36
CA LYS A 29 3.14 -2.56 -18.66
C LYS A 29 4.40 -1.71 -18.35
N GLY A 30 4.61 -0.59 -19.05
CA GLY A 30 5.70 0.37 -18.80
C GLY A 30 5.47 1.31 -17.61
N ASP A 31 4.23 1.40 -17.10
CA ASP A 31 3.86 2.32 -16.02
C ASP A 31 3.90 1.67 -14.63
N LEU A 32 4.21 0.36 -14.56
CA LEU A 32 4.30 -0.35 -13.30
C LEU A 32 5.69 -0.18 -12.68
N PRO A 33 5.78 -0.09 -11.34
CA PRO A 33 7.07 -0.06 -10.67
C PRO A 33 7.90 -1.31 -11.01
N PRO A 34 9.21 -1.18 -11.19
CA PRO A 34 10.09 -2.33 -11.39
C PRO A 34 10.06 -3.25 -10.16
N ALA A 35 10.27 -4.55 -10.41
CA ALA A 35 10.47 -5.49 -9.32
C ALA A 35 11.73 -5.12 -8.51
N PRO A 36 11.68 -5.23 -7.16
CA PRO A 36 12.85 -4.97 -6.34
C PRO A 36 13.93 -6.03 -6.59
N VAL A 37 15.19 -5.60 -6.50
CA VAL A 37 16.33 -6.53 -6.51
C VAL A 37 16.53 -7.01 -5.07
N LEU A 38 16.45 -8.31 -4.85
CA LEU A 38 16.73 -8.91 -3.55
C LEU A 38 18.25 -9.13 -3.43
N PRO A 39 18.86 -8.76 -2.30
CA PRO A 39 20.29 -9.01 -2.08
C PRO A 39 20.55 -10.51 -1.84
N ALA A 40 21.79 -10.91 -2.06
CA ALA A 40 22.24 -12.27 -1.73
C ALA A 40 21.95 -12.59 -0.25
N GLY A 41 21.43 -13.78 0.00
CA GLY A 41 20.99 -14.23 1.33
C GLY A 41 19.55 -13.86 1.69
N CYS A 42 18.82 -13.21 0.78
CA CYS A 42 17.38 -12.92 0.94
C CYS A 42 16.50 -13.58 -0.13
N GLU A 43 16.98 -14.63 -0.80
CA GLU A 43 16.28 -15.33 -1.88
C GLU A 43 14.93 -15.92 -1.43
N GLN A 44 14.78 -16.22 -0.14
CA GLN A 44 13.52 -16.70 0.46
C GLN A 44 12.38 -15.68 0.38
N LEU A 45 12.70 -14.41 0.14
CA LEU A 45 11.69 -13.37 -0.10
C LEU A 45 11.10 -13.43 -1.51
N ALA A 46 11.71 -14.20 -2.44
CA ALA A 46 11.18 -14.32 -3.80
C ALA A 46 9.72 -14.77 -3.79
N LEU A 47 8.92 -14.20 -4.68
CA LEU A 47 7.52 -14.57 -4.85
C LEU A 47 7.39 -15.79 -5.74
N PRO A 48 6.28 -16.56 -5.60
CA PRO A 48 5.90 -17.53 -6.61
C PRO A 48 5.71 -16.86 -7.98
N ASP A 49 5.94 -17.61 -9.06
CA ASP A 49 5.66 -17.14 -10.42
C ASP A 49 4.21 -16.66 -10.59
N GLY A 50 3.99 -15.86 -11.62
CA GLY A 50 2.66 -15.33 -11.94
C GLY A 50 2.22 -14.14 -11.06
N HIS A 51 3.18 -13.42 -10.45
CA HIS A 51 2.92 -12.21 -9.70
C HIS A 51 3.76 -11.04 -10.20
N ARG A 52 3.16 -9.87 -10.24
CA ARG A 52 3.82 -8.62 -10.65
C ARG A 52 3.68 -7.54 -9.58
N VAL A 53 4.65 -6.64 -9.52
CA VAL A 53 4.52 -5.41 -8.73
C VAL A 53 3.38 -4.59 -9.32
N ALA A 54 2.39 -4.31 -8.50
CA ALA A 54 1.29 -3.43 -8.86
C ALA A 54 1.54 -1.99 -8.36
N HIS A 55 2.07 -1.87 -7.14
CA HIS A 55 2.34 -0.56 -6.52
C HIS A 55 3.57 -0.63 -5.63
N ARG A 56 4.32 0.48 -5.60
CA ARG A 56 5.39 0.77 -4.63
C ARG A 56 4.97 2.01 -3.86
N VAL A 57 5.12 1.98 -2.54
CA VAL A 57 4.88 3.12 -1.66
C VAL A 57 5.98 3.24 -0.62
N TYR A 58 6.19 4.43 -0.11
CA TYR A 58 7.18 4.74 0.91
C TYR A 58 6.49 4.98 2.24
N ALA A 59 7.06 4.48 3.32
CA ALA A 59 6.48 4.63 4.65
C ALA A 59 7.44 5.34 5.59
N LEU A 60 6.89 6.28 6.33
CA LEU A 60 7.56 7.00 7.40
C LEU A 60 6.68 6.94 8.65
N GLY A 61 7.24 6.43 9.76
CA GLY A 61 6.49 6.28 10.99
C GLY A 61 7.29 5.70 12.14
N VAL A 62 6.64 4.90 12.96
CA VAL A 62 7.22 4.28 14.15
C VAL A 62 6.84 2.81 14.27
N GLN A 63 7.76 2.01 14.84
CA GLN A 63 7.46 0.71 15.43
C GLN A 63 7.19 0.93 16.91
N ILE A 64 6.07 0.42 17.41
CA ILE A 64 5.63 0.60 18.80
C ILE A 64 5.98 -0.64 19.59
N TYR A 65 6.62 -0.43 20.74
CA TYR A 65 6.97 -1.48 21.68
C TYR A 65 6.42 -1.15 23.07
N ARG A 66 6.05 -2.20 23.80
CA ARG A 66 5.60 -2.13 25.19
C ARG A 66 6.53 -2.94 26.07
N TRP A 67 6.95 -2.38 27.19
CA TRP A 67 7.74 -3.07 28.21
C TRP A 67 6.83 -3.91 29.10
N ASN A 68 7.09 -5.21 29.22
CA ASN A 68 6.29 -6.13 30.05
C ASN A 68 6.92 -6.41 31.44
N GLY A 69 7.93 -5.64 31.83
CA GLY A 69 8.70 -5.84 33.03
C GLY A 69 9.97 -6.69 32.85
N MET A 70 10.09 -7.39 31.71
CA MET A 70 11.24 -8.27 31.39
C MET A 70 11.83 -7.99 29.99
N ALA A 71 10.98 -7.67 29.04
CA ALA A 71 11.36 -7.44 27.67
C ALA A 71 10.40 -6.47 26.96
N TRP A 72 10.90 -5.84 25.89
CA TRP A 72 10.07 -5.07 24.96
C TRP A 72 9.31 -6.02 24.04
N SER A 73 7.99 -5.96 24.05
CA SER A 73 7.10 -6.68 23.15
C SER A 73 6.65 -5.75 22.04
N PHE A 74 6.67 -6.23 20.80
CA PHE A 74 6.16 -5.47 19.66
C PHE A 74 4.64 -5.35 19.75
N VAL A 75 4.11 -4.14 19.56
CA VAL A 75 2.68 -3.84 19.58
C VAL A 75 2.14 -3.70 18.17
N GLY A 76 2.84 -2.96 17.32
CA GLY A 76 2.44 -2.72 15.94
C GLY A 76 3.15 -1.51 15.34
N PRO A 77 3.04 -1.33 14.02
CA PRO A 77 3.48 -0.13 13.33
C PRO A 77 2.43 0.98 13.45
N GLU A 78 2.88 2.21 13.26
CA GLU A 78 2.06 3.37 12.97
C GLU A 78 2.84 4.24 12.00
N ALA A 79 2.41 4.30 10.73
CA ALA A 79 3.12 5.01 9.68
C ALA A 79 2.18 5.66 8.68
N ASN A 80 2.64 6.75 8.06
CA ASN A 80 2.05 7.32 6.88
C ASN A 80 2.65 6.66 5.63
N LEU A 81 1.82 6.51 4.60
CA LEU A 81 2.22 6.01 3.29
C LEU A 81 2.28 7.18 2.30
N TYR A 82 3.32 7.17 1.47
CA TYR A 82 3.60 8.24 0.52
C TYR A 82 3.83 7.69 -0.89
N ALA A 83 3.54 8.53 -1.87
CA ALA A 83 3.66 8.17 -3.28
C ALA A 83 5.13 8.14 -3.76
N ASP A 84 6.01 8.92 -3.13
CA ASP A 84 7.40 9.08 -3.54
C ASP A 84 8.38 8.98 -2.36
N GLU A 85 9.67 8.81 -2.70
CA GLU A 85 10.78 8.63 -1.77
C GLU A 85 11.06 9.88 -0.92
N GLY A 86 10.68 11.06 -1.39
CA GLY A 86 10.77 12.33 -0.64
C GLY A 86 9.69 12.49 0.42
N PHE A 87 8.84 11.49 0.60
CA PHE A 87 7.69 11.53 1.52
C PHE A 87 6.70 12.66 1.20
N HIS A 88 6.48 12.93 -0.08
CA HIS A 88 5.43 13.83 -0.55
C HIS A 88 4.16 13.05 -0.91
N GLY A 89 3.04 13.75 -0.94
CA GLY A 89 1.79 13.16 -1.39
C GLY A 89 1.35 11.98 -0.51
N LYS A 90 0.98 12.24 0.75
CA LYS A 90 0.43 11.21 1.63
C LYS A 90 -0.79 10.55 0.99
N ILE A 91 -0.72 9.23 0.78
CA ILE A 91 -1.75 8.43 0.13
C ILE A 91 -2.49 7.49 1.06
N GLY A 92 -2.03 7.33 2.31
CA GLY A 92 -2.66 6.41 3.25
C GLY A 92 -1.89 6.25 4.55
N THR A 93 -2.21 5.16 5.26
CA THR A 93 -1.63 4.79 6.56
C THR A 93 -1.34 3.30 6.66
N HIS A 94 -0.41 2.95 7.56
CA HIS A 94 -0.10 1.58 7.94
C HIS A 94 -0.16 1.45 9.46
N TYR A 95 -0.86 0.46 9.95
CA TYR A 95 -1.13 0.27 11.37
C TYR A 95 -1.24 -1.21 11.76
N SER A 96 -1.46 -1.45 13.04
CA SER A 96 -1.56 -2.80 13.62
C SER A 96 -2.60 -3.67 12.92
N GLY A 97 -2.30 -4.98 12.82
CA GLY A 97 -3.20 -5.93 12.22
C GLY A 97 -2.75 -6.65 10.94
N PRO A 98 -1.46 -6.60 10.51
CA PRO A 98 -0.76 -5.51 9.86
C PRO A 98 -1.56 -5.02 8.64
N THR A 99 -2.08 -3.82 8.74
CA THR A 99 -3.00 -3.23 7.75
C THR A 99 -2.37 -2.05 7.04
N TRP A 100 -2.55 -1.97 5.73
CA TRP A 100 -2.30 -0.78 4.90
C TRP A 100 -3.63 -0.32 4.33
N GLU A 101 -3.91 0.97 4.45
CA GLU A 101 -5.15 1.58 3.97
C GLU A 101 -4.85 2.88 3.25
N THR A 102 -5.46 3.08 2.09
CA THR A 102 -5.30 4.30 1.30
C THR A 102 -6.40 5.30 1.55
N ASN A 103 -6.17 6.56 1.19
CA ASN A 103 -7.18 7.63 1.27
C ASN A 103 -8.44 7.34 0.43
N SER A 104 -8.36 6.43 -0.55
CA SER A 104 -9.52 5.99 -1.35
C SER A 104 -10.38 4.93 -0.65
N GLY A 105 -9.95 4.43 0.52
CA GLY A 105 -10.62 3.37 1.25
C GLY A 105 -10.28 1.95 0.77
N SER A 106 -9.33 1.78 -0.17
CA SER A 106 -8.80 0.44 -0.45
C SER A 106 -7.82 0.04 0.63
N PHE A 107 -7.86 -1.24 1.03
CA PHE A 107 -6.97 -1.75 2.06
C PHE A 107 -6.48 -3.16 1.77
N VAL A 108 -5.39 -3.52 2.42
CA VAL A 108 -4.88 -4.89 2.51
C VAL A 108 -4.50 -5.19 3.96
N ILE A 109 -4.87 -6.37 4.43
CA ILE A 109 -4.47 -6.94 5.72
C ILE A 109 -3.60 -8.16 5.39
N ALA A 110 -2.37 -8.20 5.90
CA ALA A 110 -1.53 -9.39 5.75
C ALA A 110 -1.81 -10.42 6.84
N ASP A 111 -1.51 -11.68 6.53
CA ASP A 111 -1.42 -12.74 7.53
C ASP A 111 -0.06 -12.67 8.25
N PRO A 112 0.00 -12.33 9.55
CA PRO A 112 1.26 -12.24 10.27
C PRO A 112 2.01 -13.59 10.34
N SER A 113 1.30 -14.72 10.28
CA SER A 113 1.89 -16.06 10.33
C SER A 113 2.62 -16.44 9.04
N SER A 114 2.30 -15.75 7.95
CA SER A 114 2.96 -15.93 6.63
C SER A 114 4.29 -15.18 6.50
N ALA A 115 4.72 -14.43 7.53
CA ALA A 115 5.91 -13.60 7.46
C ALA A 115 7.18 -14.41 7.24
N ILE A 116 7.87 -14.15 6.13
CA ILE A 116 9.20 -14.68 5.84
C ILE A 116 10.19 -13.52 5.99
N PRO A 117 11.10 -13.57 6.99
CA PRO A 117 12.04 -12.49 7.25
C PRO A 117 13.35 -12.67 6.50
N CYS A 118 14.04 -11.54 6.25
CA CYS A 118 15.45 -11.43 5.95
C CYS A 118 16.01 -10.16 6.59
N THR A 119 17.25 -10.18 7.07
CA THR A 119 17.89 -9.03 7.72
C THR A 119 19.20 -8.70 7.02
N PRO A 120 19.14 -8.03 5.83
CA PRO A 120 20.33 -7.65 5.10
C PRO A 120 21.07 -6.48 5.74
N ASP A 121 20.37 -5.65 6.52
CA ASP A 121 20.87 -4.50 7.25
C ASP A 121 20.58 -4.64 8.75
N PRO A 122 21.62 -4.63 9.62
CA PRO A 122 21.42 -4.74 11.07
C PRO A 122 20.84 -3.47 11.71
N TYR A 123 20.77 -2.35 11.00
CA TYR A 123 20.29 -1.06 11.51
C TYR A 123 18.79 -0.82 11.25
N GLY A 124 18.14 -1.74 10.56
CA GLY A 124 16.70 -1.69 10.28
C GLY A 124 15.96 -2.94 10.74
N VAL A 125 14.65 -2.81 10.95
CA VAL A 125 13.80 -4.01 11.14
C VAL A 125 13.87 -4.93 9.95
N ALA A 126 13.68 -6.24 10.14
CA ALA A 126 13.79 -7.23 9.07
C ALA A 126 12.98 -6.85 7.84
N TRP A 127 13.52 -7.11 6.65
CA TRP A 127 12.75 -7.20 5.43
C TRP A 127 11.78 -8.35 5.51
N LEU A 128 10.60 -8.23 4.92
CA LEU A 128 9.57 -9.26 5.00
C LEU A 128 8.92 -9.52 3.66
N ARG A 129 8.58 -10.78 3.41
CA ARG A 129 7.49 -11.16 2.49
C ARG A 129 6.29 -11.60 3.33
N LEU A 130 5.11 -11.10 2.99
CA LEU A 130 3.83 -11.40 3.63
C LEU A 130 2.80 -11.81 2.59
N THR A 131 1.90 -12.71 2.94
CA THR A 131 0.72 -13.04 2.14
C THR A 131 -0.45 -12.17 2.62
N ALA A 132 -1.25 -11.67 1.68
CA ALA A 132 -2.46 -10.95 2.02
C ALA A 132 -3.54 -11.93 2.51
N ALA A 133 -4.08 -11.67 3.70
CA ALA A 133 -5.24 -12.39 4.24
C ALA A 133 -6.54 -11.79 3.69
N ASN A 134 -6.57 -10.48 3.45
CA ASN A 134 -7.71 -9.78 2.91
C ASN A 134 -7.25 -8.52 2.14
N SER A 135 -7.89 -8.28 1.00
CA SER A 135 -7.58 -7.13 0.15
C SER A 135 -8.83 -6.72 -0.60
N ARG A 136 -9.31 -5.49 -0.38
CA ARG A 136 -10.54 -4.98 -1.00
C ARG A 136 -10.64 -3.46 -1.02
N GLY A 137 -11.77 -2.96 -1.54
CA GLY A 137 -12.10 -1.55 -1.65
C GLY A 137 -11.72 -0.94 -3.00
N PRO A 138 -12.17 0.29 -3.28
CA PRO A 138 -11.88 0.98 -4.53
C PRO A 138 -10.47 1.59 -4.50
N GLY A 139 -9.51 1.04 -5.23
CA GLY A 139 -8.19 1.66 -5.35
C GLY A 139 -7.02 0.70 -5.46
N ILE A 140 -5.82 1.23 -5.21
CA ILE A 140 -4.57 0.57 -5.55
C ILE A 140 -4.32 -0.73 -4.78
N LEU A 141 -4.85 -0.85 -3.54
CA LEU A 141 -4.64 -2.04 -2.71
C LEU A 141 -5.66 -3.16 -2.96
N SER A 142 -6.68 -2.95 -3.81
CA SER A 142 -7.62 -4.00 -4.17
C SER A 142 -6.94 -5.12 -4.97
N GLY A 143 -7.19 -6.38 -4.61
CA GLY A 143 -6.63 -7.55 -5.30
C GLY A 143 -5.13 -7.81 -5.03
N VAL A 144 -4.54 -7.20 -4.00
CA VAL A 144 -3.18 -7.49 -3.56
C VAL A 144 -3.12 -8.91 -2.98
N THR A 145 -2.10 -9.67 -3.38
CA THR A 145 -1.86 -11.06 -2.96
C THR A 145 -0.65 -11.19 -2.05
N TYR A 146 0.42 -10.41 -2.31
CA TYR A 146 1.64 -10.39 -1.51
C TYR A 146 2.10 -8.97 -1.22
N ILE A 147 2.81 -8.81 -0.12
CA ILE A 147 3.42 -7.56 0.31
C ILE A 147 4.89 -7.82 0.63
N HIS A 148 5.80 -7.00 0.10
CA HIS A 148 7.16 -6.87 0.62
C HIS A 148 7.29 -5.62 1.48
N ARG A 149 7.99 -5.76 2.60
CA ARG A 149 8.61 -4.67 3.35
C ARG A 149 10.11 -4.74 3.11
N LEU A 150 10.68 -3.77 2.40
CA LEU A 150 12.08 -3.75 2.00
C LEU A 150 12.73 -2.39 2.34
N ASN A 151 14.04 -2.30 2.20
CA ASN A 151 14.80 -1.06 2.38
C ASN A 151 14.45 -0.35 3.69
N THR A 152 14.44 -1.13 4.78
CA THR A 152 14.10 -0.67 6.11
C THR A 152 15.27 0.09 6.75
N SER A 153 14.96 1.17 7.46
CA SER A 153 15.89 1.89 8.32
C SER A 153 15.24 2.17 9.67
N GLY A 154 15.93 1.88 10.77
CA GLY A 154 15.43 2.08 12.12
C GLY A 154 14.35 1.08 12.53
N GLY A 155 13.52 1.45 13.51
CA GLY A 155 12.41 0.66 14.01
C GLY A 155 12.81 -0.50 14.94
N LEU A 156 14.09 -0.70 15.24
CA LEU A 156 14.57 -1.82 16.05
C LEU A 156 14.03 -1.76 17.47
N ARG A 157 13.85 -2.95 18.06
CA ARG A 157 13.49 -3.09 19.48
C ARG A 157 14.50 -2.35 20.37
N PRO A 158 14.05 -1.55 21.36
CA PRO A 158 14.97 -0.92 22.30
C PRO A 158 15.85 -1.95 23.02
N THR A 159 17.13 -1.63 23.21
CA THR A 159 18.11 -2.52 23.88
C THR A 159 18.17 -2.31 25.37
N LEU A 160 17.88 -1.09 25.86
CA LEU A 160 17.83 -0.80 27.28
C LEU A 160 16.47 -1.22 27.86
N PRO A 161 16.43 -1.76 29.09
CA PRO A 161 15.18 -2.06 29.76
C PRO A 161 14.26 -0.84 29.87
N GLY A 162 12.96 -1.09 29.97
CA GLY A 162 11.99 -0.06 30.36
C GLY A 162 12.11 0.28 31.84
N VAL A 163 11.62 1.47 32.22
CA VAL A 163 11.68 1.98 33.58
C VAL A 163 10.52 1.45 34.43
N PHE A 164 9.36 1.23 33.81
CA PHE A 164 8.15 0.70 34.45
C PHE A 164 7.37 -0.21 33.50
N VAL A 165 6.57 -1.10 34.05
CA VAL A 165 5.69 -1.98 33.26
C VAL A 165 4.69 -1.14 32.47
N ASP A 166 4.41 -1.57 31.24
CA ASP A 166 3.57 -0.88 30.25
C ASP A 166 4.18 0.41 29.68
N GLU A 167 5.45 0.70 29.95
CA GLU A 167 6.14 1.79 29.24
C GLU A 167 6.08 1.54 27.73
N ILE A 168 5.73 2.60 26.96
CA ILE A 168 5.65 2.56 25.51
C ILE A 168 6.85 3.28 24.88
N LYS A 169 7.51 2.62 23.93
CA LYS A 169 8.51 3.24 23.06
C LYS A 169 8.01 3.25 21.63
N ARG A 170 8.14 4.41 21.00
CA ARG A 170 7.81 4.68 19.59
C ARG A 170 9.13 4.90 18.85
N VAL A 171 9.60 3.87 18.14
CA VAL A 171 10.92 3.89 17.51
C VAL A 171 10.77 4.25 16.04
N PRO A 172 11.34 5.39 15.59
CA PRO A 172 11.23 5.84 14.20
C PRO A 172 11.74 4.81 13.20
N TYR A 173 11.06 4.68 12.07
CA TYR A 173 11.50 3.84 10.95
C TYR A 173 11.00 4.40 9.62
N THR A 174 11.72 4.03 8.56
CA THR A 174 11.30 4.18 7.18
C THR A 174 11.40 2.84 6.47
N THR A 175 10.62 2.66 5.42
CA THR A 175 10.66 1.46 4.58
C THR A 175 9.95 1.70 3.25
N GLU A 176 10.17 0.79 2.31
CA GLU A 176 9.38 0.67 1.09
C GLU A 176 8.45 -0.53 1.20
N TYR A 177 7.22 -0.35 0.76
CA TYR A 177 6.27 -1.44 0.57
C TYR A 177 6.02 -1.65 -0.92
N TYR A 178 6.16 -2.91 -1.37
CA TYR A 178 5.78 -3.36 -2.69
C TYR A 178 4.55 -4.24 -2.56
N PHE A 179 3.51 -3.88 -3.29
CA PHE A 179 2.26 -4.63 -3.34
C PHE A 179 2.17 -5.37 -4.67
N TYR A 180 1.88 -6.67 -4.59
CA TYR A 180 1.85 -7.56 -5.74
C TYR A 180 0.45 -8.05 -6.01
N LYS A 181 0.13 -8.23 -7.29
CA LYS A 181 -1.11 -8.86 -7.76
C LYS A 181 -0.77 -10.02 -8.68
N ALA A 182 -1.68 -10.99 -8.75
CA ALA A 182 -1.57 -12.06 -9.75
C ALA A 182 -1.55 -11.45 -11.16
N GLU A 183 -0.77 -12.04 -12.06
CA GLU A 183 -0.85 -11.79 -13.50
C GLU A 183 -2.09 -12.49 -14.04
N ASN A 184 -2.89 -11.78 -14.82
CA ASN A 184 -4.06 -12.34 -15.52
C ASN A 184 -3.62 -12.99 -16.81
#